data_b6ad510772e15e9c6678f71b983bec4d
#
_entry.id   b6ad510772e15e9c6678f71b983bec4d
#
_cell.length_a   1.000
_cell.length_b   1.000
_cell.length_c   1.000
_cell.angle_alpha   90.00
_cell.angle_beta   90.00
_cell.angle_gamma   90.00
#
_symmetry.space_group_name_H-M   'P 1'
#
loop_
_entity.id
_entity.type
_entity.pdbx_description
1 polymer ?
#
loop_
_entity_poly.entity_id
_entity_poly.type
_entity_poly.pdbx_seq_one_letter_code
_entity_poly.pdbx_strand_id
1 'polypeptide(L)'
;VKEASIARLAAEGQKLMQKHRVALGEIEKRFGVPASVVLAIWGRETDYGRYRLPYDTLRVVATQAYVGRRKDQYRGEFIMDLKLLGEGAVARKDFRSSWAGATGLTQFLPSEYYKHGVNMDGDGKIDIWNSVPDALAAAAQQLVNKGWQPGLRWAYEVKAPANADCTMGVPEVTRPIAEWLRDGFAPVRGQRLGASEQAQPASLLQVE
;
A
#
# COMPACT_ATOMS: atom_id res chain seq x y z
N VAL A 1 9.67 -6.06 12.42
CA VAL A 1 10.10 -4.65 12.22
C VAL A 1 10.52 -4.11 13.56
N LYS A 2 11.78 -3.62 13.70
CA LYS A 2 12.27 -3.11 14.98
C LYS A 2 11.48 -1.85 15.37
N GLU A 3 11.02 -1.77 16.60
CA GLU A 3 10.20 -0.68 17.16
C GLU A 3 10.81 0.72 16.91
N ALA A 4 12.13 0.86 17.01
CA ALA A 4 12.87 2.07 16.67
C ALA A 4 12.71 2.49 15.19
N SER A 5 12.51 1.54 14.28
CA SER A 5 12.27 1.81 12.86
C SER A 5 10.87 2.40 12.63
N ILE A 6 9.87 1.92 13.36
CA ILE A 6 8.49 2.45 13.29
C ILE A 6 8.44 3.88 13.82
N ALA A 7 9.05 4.15 14.98
CA ALA A 7 9.09 5.50 15.56
C ALA A 7 9.76 6.52 14.62
N ARG A 8 10.85 6.14 13.95
CA ARG A 8 11.51 6.98 12.94
C ARG A 8 10.60 7.27 11.75
N LEU A 9 9.96 6.23 11.20
CA LEU A 9 9.04 6.39 10.07
C LEU A 9 7.84 7.29 10.46
N ALA A 10 7.28 7.09 11.64
CA ALA A 10 6.17 7.91 12.13
C ALA A 10 6.55 9.39 12.27
N ALA A 11 7.71 9.69 12.86
CA ALA A 11 8.21 11.06 13.02
C ALA A 11 8.46 11.74 11.66
N GLU A 12 9.01 11.00 10.69
CA GLU A 12 9.21 11.54 9.34
C GLU A 12 7.88 11.72 8.59
N GLY A 13 6.96 10.75 8.72
CA GLY A 13 5.63 10.86 8.15
C GLY A 13 4.87 12.10 8.63
N GLN A 14 4.99 12.47 9.91
CA GLN A 14 4.40 13.70 10.45
C GLN A 14 4.95 14.97 9.77
N LYS A 15 6.27 15.03 9.51
CA LYS A 15 6.88 16.16 8.78
C LYS A 15 6.37 16.22 7.33
N LEU A 16 6.31 15.07 6.66
CA LEU A 16 5.84 14.98 5.28
C LEU A 16 4.34 15.27 5.17
N MET A 17 3.54 14.93 6.17
CA MET A 17 2.13 15.32 6.26
C MET A 17 1.96 16.83 6.21
N GLN A 18 2.78 17.58 6.93
CA GLN A 18 2.77 19.05 6.89
C GLN A 18 3.27 19.57 5.54
N LYS A 19 4.37 19.01 5.03
CA LYS A 19 4.96 19.43 3.74
C LYS A 19 3.99 19.25 2.57
N HIS A 20 3.26 18.15 2.53
CA HIS A 20 2.36 17.79 1.43
C HIS A 20 0.88 17.99 1.77
N ARG A 21 0.55 18.80 2.79
CA ARG A 21 -0.80 18.95 3.35
C ARG A 21 -1.88 19.24 2.31
N VAL A 22 -1.57 20.05 1.29
CA VAL A 22 -2.54 20.42 0.24
C VAL A 22 -2.89 19.19 -0.61
N ALA A 23 -1.89 18.54 -1.19
CA ALA A 23 -2.10 17.35 -2.01
C ALA A 23 -2.76 16.21 -1.22
N LEU A 24 -2.33 16.00 0.02
CA LEU A 24 -2.92 14.98 0.90
C LEU A 24 -4.38 15.28 1.24
N GLY A 25 -4.73 16.55 1.48
CA GLY A 25 -6.12 16.96 1.71
C GLY A 25 -7.02 16.73 0.49
N GLU A 26 -6.51 17.01 -0.71
CA GLU A 26 -7.23 16.74 -1.95
C GLU A 26 -7.38 15.23 -2.24
N ILE A 27 -6.33 14.43 -1.96
CA ILE A 27 -6.38 12.97 -2.05
C ILE A 27 -7.44 12.42 -1.09
N GLU A 28 -7.42 12.83 0.17
CA GLU A 28 -8.41 12.40 1.16
C GLU A 28 -9.83 12.78 0.76
N LYS A 29 -10.03 14.00 0.28
CA LYS A 29 -11.33 14.46 -0.24
C LYS A 29 -11.81 13.68 -1.45
N ARG A 30 -10.91 13.35 -2.39
CA ARG A 30 -11.25 12.68 -3.65
C ARG A 30 -11.47 11.18 -3.48
N PHE A 31 -10.66 10.53 -2.66
CA PHE A 31 -10.61 9.06 -2.55
C PHE A 31 -11.20 8.52 -1.24
N GLY A 32 -11.44 9.38 -0.24
CA GLY A 32 -11.87 8.96 1.09
C GLY A 32 -10.84 8.13 1.84
N VAL A 33 -9.57 8.15 1.42
CA VAL A 33 -8.46 7.45 2.05
C VAL A 33 -7.70 8.44 2.92
N PRO A 34 -7.57 8.22 4.24
CA PRO A 34 -6.87 9.14 5.13
C PRO A 34 -5.41 9.37 4.71
N ALA A 35 -4.95 10.62 4.82
CA ALA A 35 -3.58 11.03 4.53
C ALA A 35 -2.53 10.14 5.23
N SER A 36 -2.81 9.73 6.48
CA SER A 36 -1.94 8.86 7.27
C SER A 36 -1.74 7.48 6.63
N VAL A 37 -2.75 6.95 5.93
CA VAL A 37 -2.68 5.63 5.28
C VAL A 37 -1.77 5.67 4.06
N VAL A 38 -1.95 6.64 3.15
CA VAL A 38 -1.10 6.76 1.97
C VAL A 38 0.34 7.11 2.32
N LEU A 39 0.56 7.91 3.37
CA LEU A 39 1.89 8.18 3.90
C LEU A 39 2.54 6.94 4.52
N ALA A 40 1.79 6.12 5.24
CA ALA A 40 2.30 4.87 5.79
C ALA A 40 2.74 3.89 4.69
N ILE A 41 1.97 3.79 3.60
CA ILE A 41 2.35 3.01 2.40
C ILE A 41 3.66 3.54 1.84
N TRP A 42 3.77 4.83 1.55
CA TRP A 42 5.00 5.42 1.02
C TRP A 42 6.21 5.19 1.94
N GLY A 43 6.02 5.38 3.25
CA GLY A 43 7.08 5.12 4.24
C GLY A 43 7.51 3.66 4.28
N ARG A 44 6.57 2.74 4.20
CA ARG A 44 6.82 1.30 4.24
C ARG A 44 7.50 0.79 2.98
N GLU A 45 7.08 1.27 1.82
CA GLU A 45 7.54 0.78 0.52
C GLU A 45 8.95 1.28 0.16
N THR A 46 9.21 2.58 0.35
CA THR A 46 10.46 3.18 -0.12
C THR A 46 11.15 4.08 0.90
N ASP A 47 10.82 4.00 2.19
CA ASP A 47 11.32 4.94 3.20
C ASP A 47 11.14 6.41 2.77
N TYR A 48 9.94 6.72 2.28
CA TYR A 48 9.62 8.05 1.74
C TYR A 48 10.50 8.45 0.55
N GLY A 49 10.82 7.49 -0.32
CA GLY A 49 11.66 7.70 -1.50
C GLY A 49 13.16 7.74 -1.23
N ARG A 50 13.60 7.53 0.02
CA ARG A 50 15.04 7.48 0.36
C ARG A 50 15.71 6.18 -0.05
N TYR A 51 14.92 5.09 -0.08
CA TYR A 51 15.44 3.79 -0.51
C TYR A 51 15.63 3.78 -2.03
N ARG A 52 16.88 3.72 -2.45
CA ARG A 52 17.21 3.61 -3.88
C ARG A 52 16.98 2.18 -4.35
N LEU A 53 16.08 2.01 -5.30
CA LEU A 53 15.78 0.72 -5.90
C LEU A 53 17.00 0.20 -6.66
N PRO A 54 17.53 -0.99 -6.28
CA PRO A 54 18.86 -1.42 -6.73
C PRO A 54 18.88 -2.04 -8.13
N TYR A 55 17.74 -2.53 -8.63
CA TYR A 55 17.71 -3.35 -9.83
C TYR A 55 17.19 -2.62 -11.06
N ASP A 56 17.64 -3.06 -12.22
CA ASP A 56 17.10 -2.68 -13.51
C ASP A 56 15.75 -3.40 -13.73
N THR A 57 14.66 -2.64 -13.90
CA THR A 57 13.31 -3.18 -13.95
C THR A 57 13.14 -4.20 -15.07
N LEU A 58 13.57 -3.86 -16.30
CA LEU A 58 13.43 -4.79 -17.43
C LEU A 58 14.17 -6.11 -17.20
N ARG A 59 15.38 -6.06 -16.63
CA ARG A 59 16.13 -7.28 -16.33
C ARG A 59 15.42 -8.13 -15.30
N VAL A 60 14.91 -7.51 -14.24
CA VAL A 60 14.17 -8.24 -13.20
C VAL A 60 12.93 -8.89 -13.78
N VAL A 61 12.09 -8.11 -14.46
CA VAL A 61 10.80 -8.60 -14.96
C VAL A 61 11.01 -9.66 -16.06
N ALA A 62 11.98 -9.47 -16.98
CA ALA A 62 12.35 -10.49 -17.96
C ALA A 62 12.83 -11.78 -17.30
N THR A 63 13.65 -11.68 -16.24
CA THR A 63 14.12 -12.85 -15.48
C THR A 63 12.95 -13.59 -14.82
N GLN A 64 12.03 -12.86 -14.18
CA GLN A 64 10.83 -13.44 -13.59
C GLN A 64 9.92 -14.10 -14.63
N ALA A 65 9.80 -13.48 -15.82
CA ALA A 65 9.05 -14.04 -16.94
C ALA A 65 9.67 -15.34 -17.50
N TYR A 66 10.99 -15.47 -17.42
CA TYR A 66 11.70 -16.63 -17.97
C TYR A 66 11.85 -17.78 -16.96
N VAL A 67 12.30 -17.51 -15.73
CA VAL A 67 12.59 -18.54 -14.72
C VAL A 67 11.70 -18.48 -13.47
N GLY A 68 10.92 -17.40 -13.28
CA GLY A 68 10.09 -17.19 -12.09
C GLY A 68 8.95 -18.22 -11.97
N ARG A 69 8.33 -18.28 -10.79
CA ARG A 69 7.17 -19.16 -10.55
C ARG A 69 5.89 -18.66 -11.22
N ARG A 70 5.77 -17.35 -11.48
CA ARG A 70 4.61 -16.68 -12.08
C ARG A 70 4.93 -16.16 -13.49
N LYS A 71 5.47 -17.02 -14.34
CA LYS A 71 5.98 -16.65 -15.68
C LYS A 71 4.98 -15.88 -16.53
N ASP A 72 3.75 -16.36 -16.62
CA ASP A 72 2.73 -15.75 -17.49
C ASP A 72 2.32 -14.35 -17.00
N GLN A 73 2.19 -14.17 -15.69
CA GLN A 73 1.99 -12.85 -15.10
C GLN A 73 3.14 -11.91 -15.48
N TYR A 74 4.39 -12.34 -15.26
CA TYR A 74 5.55 -11.48 -15.55
C TYR A 74 5.81 -11.23 -17.03
N ARG A 75 5.36 -12.11 -17.92
CA ARG A 75 5.34 -11.81 -19.38
C ARG A 75 4.43 -10.63 -19.67
N GLY A 76 3.24 -10.58 -19.09
CA GLY A 76 2.35 -9.43 -19.19
C GLY A 76 2.99 -8.15 -18.64
N GLU A 77 3.59 -8.21 -17.45
CA GLU A 77 4.28 -7.07 -16.85
C GLU A 77 5.43 -6.57 -17.73
N PHE A 78 6.21 -7.48 -18.35
CA PHE A 78 7.30 -7.10 -19.25
C PHE A 78 6.83 -6.33 -20.47
N ILE A 79 5.72 -6.73 -21.08
CA ILE A 79 5.13 -5.99 -22.21
C ILE A 79 4.68 -4.60 -21.76
N MET A 80 4.11 -4.49 -20.57
CA MET A 80 3.72 -3.19 -19.99
C MET A 80 4.93 -2.31 -19.63
N ASP A 81 6.04 -2.89 -19.19
CA ASP A 81 7.31 -2.19 -19.00
C ASP A 81 7.82 -1.55 -20.30
N LEU A 82 7.78 -2.32 -21.40
CA LEU A 82 8.17 -1.81 -22.71
C LEU A 82 7.24 -0.68 -23.17
N LYS A 83 5.95 -0.79 -22.88
CA LYS A 83 4.96 0.24 -23.18
C LYS A 83 5.24 1.51 -22.39
N LEU A 84 5.50 1.43 -21.07
CA LEU A 84 5.88 2.58 -20.23
C LEU A 84 7.08 3.34 -20.79
N LEU A 85 8.10 2.62 -21.24
CA LEU A 85 9.28 3.21 -21.87
C LEU A 85 8.96 3.83 -23.23
N GLY A 86 8.15 3.17 -24.05
CA GLY A 86 7.73 3.68 -25.36
C GLY A 86 6.87 4.94 -25.27
N GLU A 87 6.05 5.06 -24.24
CA GLU A 87 5.24 6.24 -23.94
C GLU A 87 6.05 7.37 -23.26
N GLY A 88 7.29 7.09 -22.86
CA GLY A 88 8.12 8.06 -22.17
C GLY A 88 7.67 8.37 -20.73
N ALA A 89 6.88 7.47 -20.11
CA ALA A 89 6.42 7.64 -18.74
C ALA A 89 7.59 7.66 -17.74
N VAL A 90 8.65 6.92 -18.03
CA VAL A 90 9.89 6.89 -17.26
C VAL A 90 11.09 6.78 -18.19
N ALA A 91 12.18 7.47 -17.88
CA ALA A 91 13.41 7.33 -18.64
C ALA A 91 14.08 5.97 -18.36
N ARG A 92 14.63 5.32 -19.40
CA ARG A 92 15.25 4.00 -19.29
C ARG A 92 16.30 3.89 -18.18
N LYS A 93 17.11 4.94 -17.99
CA LYS A 93 18.17 5.00 -16.96
C LYS A 93 17.62 5.05 -15.54
N ASP A 94 16.41 5.59 -15.35
CA ASP A 94 15.73 5.81 -14.07
C ASP A 94 14.73 4.70 -13.74
N PHE A 95 14.52 3.78 -14.70
CA PHE A 95 13.57 2.68 -14.53
C PHE A 95 14.15 1.57 -13.65
N ARG A 96 14.03 1.79 -12.34
CA ARG A 96 14.59 0.94 -11.29
C ARG A 96 13.47 0.28 -10.50
N SER A 97 13.73 -0.92 -9.95
CA SER A 97 12.74 -1.70 -9.23
C SER A 97 13.31 -2.46 -8.02
N SER A 98 12.41 -3.04 -7.25
CA SER A 98 12.69 -4.11 -6.30
C SER A 98 13.09 -5.41 -7.05
N TRP A 99 13.51 -6.42 -6.32
CA TRP A 99 13.80 -7.77 -6.86
C TRP A 99 12.58 -8.43 -7.50
N ALA A 100 11.38 -7.97 -7.18
CA ALA A 100 10.12 -8.47 -7.71
C ALA A 100 9.55 -7.60 -8.85
N GLY A 101 10.29 -6.57 -9.31
CA GLY A 101 9.87 -5.71 -10.42
C GLY A 101 8.99 -4.52 -10.04
N ALA A 102 8.67 -4.34 -8.75
CA ALA A 102 7.90 -3.19 -8.30
C ALA A 102 8.74 -1.90 -8.38
N THR A 103 8.15 -0.83 -8.89
CA THR A 103 8.81 0.44 -9.23
C THR A 103 8.07 1.65 -8.64
N GLY A 104 8.72 2.80 -8.63
CA GLY A 104 8.16 4.06 -8.14
C GLY A 104 8.12 4.18 -6.62
N LEU A 105 7.61 5.31 -6.15
CA LEU A 105 7.58 5.67 -4.73
C LEU A 105 6.70 4.74 -3.88
N THR A 106 5.65 4.18 -4.46
CA THR A 106 4.67 3.29 -3.82
C THR A 106 4.73 1.84 -4.31
N GLN A 107 5.78 1.49 -5.06
CA GLN A 107 6.12 0.11 -5.45
C GLN A 107 5.03 -0.59 -6.25
N PHE A 108 4.65 -0.02 -7.39
CA PHE A 108 3.71 -0.60 -8.33
C PHE A 108 4.38 -1.53 -9.34
N LEU A 109 3.69 -2.61 -9.70
CA LEU A 109 3.96 -3.29 -10.96
C LEU A 109 3.43 -2.45 -12.14
N PRO A 110 3.95 -2.62 -13.37
CA PRO A 110 3.46 -1.89 -14.54
C PRO A 110 1.96 -1.96 -14.77
N SER A 111 1.36 -3.13 -14.58
CA SER A 111 -0.10 -3.32 -14.67
C SER A 111 -0.86 -2.46 -13.64
N GLU A 112 -0.33 -2.32 -12.43
CA GLU A 112 -0.92 -1.49 -11.39
C GLU A 112 -0.83 0.01 -11.73
N TYR A 113 0.27 0.44 -12.38
CA TYR A 113 0.41 1.79 -12.89
C TYR A 113 -0.71 2.14 -13.87
N TYR A 114 -0.95 1.31 -14.88
CA TYR A 114 -2.02 1.55 -15.86
C TYR A 114 -3.42 1.49 -15.25
N LYS A 115 -3.60 0.69 -14.22
CA LYS A 115 -4.89 0.50 -13.56
C LYS A 115 -5.24 1.58 -12.53
N HIS A 116 -4.23 2.12 -11.87
CA HIS A 116 -4.41 3.00 -10.70
C HIS A 116 -3.73 4.35 -10.82
N GLY A 117 -2.94 4.59 -11.86
CA GLY A 117 -2.22 5.84 -12.07
C GLY A 117 -3.16 7.05 -12.11
N VAL A 118 -2.76 8.12 -11.46
CA VAL A 118 -3.51 9.38 -11.36
C VAL A 118 -2.55 10.55 -11.56
N ASN A 119 -2.87 11.44 -12.49
CA ASN A 119 -2.23 12.75 -12.58
C ASN A 119 -2.91 13.66 -11.53
N MET A 120 -2.28 13.81 -10.40
CA MET A 120 -2.82 14.55 -9.25
C MET A 120 -2.29 15.98 -9.16
N ASP A 121 -1.08 16.24 -9.65
CA ASP A 121 -0.49 17.58 -9.70
C ASP A 121 -0.92 18.39 -10.94
N GLY A 122 -1.62 17.76 -11.90
CA GLY A 122 -2.25 18.41 -13.04
C GLY A 122 -1.28 18.79 -14.16
N ASP A 123 -0.07 18.26 -14.19
CA ASP A 123 0.94 18.55 -15.22
C ASP A 123 0.68 17.83 -16.56
N GLY A 124 -0.36 16.99 -16.65
CA GLY A 124 -0.76 16.23 -17.84
C GLY A 124 -0.09 14.86 -17.94
N LYS A 125 0.70 14.44 -16.97
CA LYS A 125 1.39 13.15 -16.92
C LYS A 125 1.05 12.40 -15.65
N ILE A 126 1.34 11.11 -15.63
CA ILE A 126 1.30 10.28 -14.42
C ILE A 126 2.74 9.91 -14.10
N ASP A 127 3.29 10.48 -13.01
CA ASP A 127 4.67 10.22 -12.59
C ASP A 127 4.71 9.65 -11.16
N ILE A 128 4.65 8.33 -11.05
CA ILE A 128 4.77 7.65 -9.75
C ILE A 128 6.22 7.57 -9.23
N TRP A 129 7.20 8.00 -10.02
CA TRP A 129 8.63 7.94 -9.68
C TRP A 129 9.12 9.23 -9.01
N ASN A 130 8.66 10.40 -9.48
CA ASN A 130 9.15 11.71 -9.05
C ASN A 130 8.06 12.62 -8.49
N SER A 131 6.79 12.45 -8.91
CA SER A 131 5.66 13.21 -8.36
C SER A 131 5.09 12.52 -7.13
N VAL A 132 5.32 13.12 -5.95
CA VAL A 132 4.73 12.62 -4.70
C VAL A 132 3.20 12.67 -4.73
N PRO A 133 2.54 13.74 -5.21
CA PRO A 133 1.09 13.76 -5.34
C PRO A 133 0.54 12.60 -6.18
N ASP A 134 1.13 12.32 -7.34
CA ASP A 134 0.68 11.25 -8.23
C ASP A 134 0.85 9.87 -7.60
N ALA A 135 2.01 9.61 -7.00
CA ALA A 135 2.30 8.34 -6.35
C ALA A 135 1.34 8.07 -5.19
N LEU A 136 1.04 9.08 -4.36
CA LEU A 136 0.12 8.93 -3.24
C LEU A 136 -1.33 8.82 -3.71
N ALA A 137 -1.73 9.56 -4.75
CA ALA A 137 -3.05 9.45 -5.35
C ALA A 137 -3.26 8.08 -6.03
N ALA A 138 -2.23 7.54 -6.70
CA ALA A 138 -2.27 6.20 -7.27
C ALA A 138 -2.44 5.13 -6.18
N ALA A 139 -1.73 5.24 -5.05
CA ALA A 139 -1.91 4.35 -3.91
C ALA A 139 -3.32 4.44 -3.31
N ALA A 140 -3.88 5.65 -3.19
CA ALA A 140 -5.26 5.85 -2.76
C ALA A 140 -6.27 5.23 -3.74
N GLN A 141 -6.09 5.46 -5.05
CA GLN A 141 -6.92 4.85 -6.09
C GLN A 141 -6.86 3.32 -6.06
N GLN A 142 -5.69 2.75 -5.80
CA GLN A 142 -5.54 1.30 -5.65
C GLN A 142 -6.38 0.77 -4.48
N LEU A 143 -6.35 1.44 -3.34
CA LEU A 143 -7.18 1.06 -2.18
C LEU A 143 -8.67 1.14 -2.51
N VAL A 144 -9.13 2.22 -3.17
CA VAL A 144 -10.53 2.37 -3.61
C VAL A 144 -10.93 1.23 -4.55
N ASN A 145 -10.11 0.92 -5.55
CA ASN A 145 -10.37 -0.16 -6.49
C ASN A 145 -10.35 -1.56 -5.83
N LYS A 146 -9.70 -1.69 -4.68
CA LYS A 146 -9.69 -2.90 -3.84
C LYS A 146 -10.79 -2.92 -2.77
N GLY A 147 -11.70 -1.95 -2.78
CA GLY A 147 -12.86 -1.93 -1.89
C GLY A 147 -12.70 -1.11 -0.62
N TRP A 148 -11.79 -0.13 -0.60
CA TRP A 148 -11.71 0.81 0.52
C TRP A 148 -13.05 1.46 0.80
N GLN A 149 -13.47 1.46 2.06
CA GLN A 149 -14.71 2.09 2.48
C GLN A 149 -14.40 3.32 3.35
N PRO A 150 -14.72 4.53 2.87
CA PRO A 150 -14.51 5.75 3.63
C PRO A 150 -15.26 5.73 4.97
N GLY A 151 -14.62 6.28 6.00
CA GLY A 151 -15.23 6.38 7.34
C GLY A 151 -15.19 5.11 8.18
N LEU A 152 -14.87 3.94 7.59
CA LEU A 152 -14.64 2.74 8.35
C LEU A 152 -13.19 2.69 8.89
N ARG A 153 -13.06 2.22 10.11
CA ARG A 153 -11.73 1.93 10.68
C ARG A 153 -11.18 0.67 10.02
N TRP A 154 -9.99 0.77 9.41
CA TRP A 154 -9.39 -0.32 8.64
C TRP A 154 -8.77 -1.43 9.47
N ALA A 155 -8.42 -1.16 10.75
CA ALA A 155 -7.87 -2.15 11.67
C ALA A 155 -8.09 -1.77 13.14
N TYR A 156 -8.11 -2.79 13.97
CA TYR A 156 -8.10 -2.69 15.43
C TYR A 156 -6.97 -3.55 15.96
N GLU A 157 -6.12 -2.97 16.81
CA GLU A 157 -5.13 -3.75 17.55
C GLU A 157 -5.85 -4.51 18.68
N VAL A 158 -5.69 -5.83 18.69
CA VAL A 158 -6.35 -6.70 19.67
C VAL A 158 -5.33 -7.59 20.40
N LYS A 159 -5.61 -7.86 21.66
CA LYS A 159 -4.92 -8.89 22.44
C LYS A 159 -5.64 -10.21 22.22
N ALA A 160 -4.90 -11.23 21.78
CA ALA A 160 -5.43 -12.58 21.65
C ALA A 160 -5.61 -13.24 23.02
N PRO A 161 -6.64 -14.10 23.19
CA PRO A 161 -6.76 -14.95 24.37
C PRO A 161 -5.61 -15.97 24.43
N ALA A 162 -5.28 -16.47 25.63
CA ALA A 162 -4.15 -17.38 25.84
C ALA A 162 -4.24 -18.70 25.05
N ASN A 163 -5.46 -19.12 24.72
CA ASN A 163 -5.76 -20.33 23.95
C ASN A 163 -6.10 -20.05 22.47
N ALA A 164 -5.74 -18.88 21.95
CA ALA A 164 -5.98 -18.57 20.54
C ALA A 164 -5.22 -19.53 19.64
N ASP A 165 -5.93 -20.09 18.67
CA ASP A 165 -5.33 -20.88 17.60
C ASP A 165 -4.67 -19.93 16.58
N CYS A 166 -3.35 -20.06 16.40
CA CYS A 166 -2.59 -19.23 15.46
C CYS A 166 -3.02 -19.44 14.00
N THR A 167 -3.69 -20.55 13.68
CA THR A 167 -4.23 -20.80 12.33
C THR A 167 -5.46 -19.94 11.98
N MET A 168 -6.07 -19.26 12.96
CA MET A 168 -7.19 -18.34 12.73
C MET A 168 -6.77 -17.01 12.11
N GLY A 169 -5.48 -16.69 12.12
CA GLY A 169 -4.93 -15.42 11.63
C GLY A 169 -4.76 -15.40 10.11
N VAL A 170 -5.81 -15.69 9.34
CA VAL A 170 -5.80 -15.71 7.87
C VAL A 170 -6.85 -14.76 7.29
N PRO A 171 -6.50 -14.01 6.22
CA PRO A 171 -7.40 -13.02 5.63
C PRO A 171 -8.74 -13.58 5.13
N GLU A 172 -8.74 -14.86 4.74
CA GLU A 172 -9.90 -15.54 4.18
C GLU A 172 -10.99 -15.82 5.21
N VAL A 173 -10.64 -15.89 6.49
CA VAL A 173 -11.60 -16.09 7.59
C VAL A 173 -12.15 -14.74 8.02
N THR A 174 -13.34 -14.42 7.52
CA THR A 174 -14.04 -13.16 7.84
C THR A 174 -15.26 -13.45 8.70
N ARG A 175 -15.37 -12.79 9.85
CA ARG A 175 -16.51 -12.88 10.78
C ARG A 175 -16.84 -11.49 11.33
N PRO A 176 -18.08 -11.24 11.82
CA PRO A 176 -18.39 -10.02 12.55
C PRO A 176 -17.41 -9.78 13.72
N ILE A 177 -16.99 -8.53 13.93
CA ILE A 177 -16.10 -8.18 15.05
C ILE A 177 -16.68 -8.67 16.39
N ALA A 178 -18.00 -8.62 16.57
CA ALA A 178 -18.66 -9.13 17.77
C ALA A 178 -18.34 -10.61 18.07
N GLU A 179 -18.09 -11.42 17.05
CA GLU A 179 -17.72 -12.83 17.23
C GLU A 179 -16.29 -12.97 17.73
N TRP A 180 -15.37 -12.21 17.17
CA TRP A 180 -13.99 -12.17 17.64
C TRP A 180 -13.90 -11.73 19.11
N LEU A 181 -14.71 -10.73 19.51
CA LEU A 181 -14.80 -10.29 20.91
C LEU A 181 -15.36 -11.37 21.84
N ARG A 182 -16.37 -12.13 21.40
CA ARG A 182 -16.91 -13.27 22.18
C ARG A 182 -15.91 -14.40 22.36
N ASP A 183 -15.03 -14.61 21.39
CA ASP A 183 -13.95 -15.60 21.44
C ASP A 183 -12.77 -15.13 22.33
N GLY A 184 -12.88 -13.95 22.95
CA GLY A 184 -11.90 -13.44 23.94
C GLY A 184 -10.84 -12.52 23.35
N PHE A 185 -10.91 -12.14 22.06
CA PHE A 185 -10.05 -11.10 21.52
C PHE A 185 -10.48 -9.75 22.07
N ALA A 186 -9.57 -9.02 22.68
CA ALA A 186 -9.87 -7.75 23.36
C ALA A 186 -9.12 -6.59 22.71
N PRO A 187 -9.80 -5.47 22.34
CA PRO A 187 -9.13 -4.29 21.84
C PRO A 187 -8.08 -3.77 22.84
N VAL A 188 -6.87 -3.48 22.32
CA VAL A 188 -5.81 -2.89 23.12
C VAL A 188 -6.19 -1.46 23.51
N ARG A 189 -5.72 -0.98 24.66
CA ARG A 189 -6.00 0.36 25.20
C ARG A 189 -7.47 0.61 25.58
N GLY A 190 -8.24 -0.44 25.86
CA GLY A 190 -9.60 -0.29 26.41
C GLY A 190 -10.60 0.40 25.48
N GLN A 191 -10.35 0.38 24.17
CA GLN A 191 -11.28 0.94 23.18
C GLN A 191 -12.61 0.18 23.22
N ARG A 192 -13.70 0.89 23.47
CA ARG A 192 -15.06 0.34 23.34
C ARG A 192 -15.51 0.49 21.89
N LEU A 193 -15.89 -0.63 21.27
CA LEU A 193 -16.45 -0.64 19.93
C LEU A 193 -17.97 -0.47 20.02
N GLY A 194 -18.53 0.44 19.26
CA GLY A 194 -19.97 0.64 19.15
C GLY A 194 -20.66 -0.53 18.44
N ALA A 195 -21.99 -0.62 18.55
CA ALA A 195 -22.75 -1.71 17.94
C ALA A 195 -22.54 -1.80 16.42
N SER A 196 -22.48 -0.66 15.74
CA SER A 196 -22.23 -0.58 14.30
C SER A 196 -20.83 -1.09 13.91
N GLU A 197 -19.80 -0.82 14.71
CA GLU A 197 -18.46 -1.34 14.49
C GLU A 197 -18.41 -2.85 14.74
N GLN A 198 -19.06 -3.32 15.80
CA GLN A 198 -19.10 -4.75 16.14
C GLN A 198 -19.81 -5.62 15.08
N ALA A 199 -20.74 -5.04 14.33
CA ALA A 199 -21.44 -5.73 13.24
C ALA A 199 -20.60 -5.84 11.96
N GLN A 200 -19.49 -5.10 11.84
CA GLN A 200 -18.65 -5.10 10.65
C GLN A 200 -17.89 -6.42 10.51
N PRO A 201 -17.74 -6.92 9.26
CA PRO A 201 -16.90 -8.07 8.99
C PRO A 201 -15.42 -7.70 9.18
N ALA A 202 -14.67 -8.57 9.83
CA ALA A 202 -13.24 -8.42 10.00
C ALA A 202 -12.54 -9.79 9.95
N SER A 203 -11.33 -9.78 9.43
CA SER A 203 -10.41 -10.91 9.50
C SER A 203 -9.35 -10.64 10.57
N LEU A 204 -8.88 -11.70 11.21
CA LEU A 204 -7.76 -11.61 12.13
C LEU A 204 -6.46 -11.68 11.33
N LEU A 205 -5.54 -10.76 11.58
CA LEU A 205 -4.20 -10.77 10.99
C LEU A 205 -3.16 -10.83 12.11
N GLN A 206 -2.24 -11.77 12.00
CA GLN A 206 -1.05 -11.79 12.84
C GLN A 206 0.02 -10.94 12.16
N VAL A 207 0.47 -9.90 12.85
CA VAL A 207 1.57 -9.04 12.39
C VAL A 207 2.87 -9.62 12.95
N GLU A 208 3.80 -10.02 12.09
CA GLU A 208 5.14 -10.48 12.43
C GLU A 208 6.05 -9.34 12.92
#